data_b2e918261e887b36e31253f012f9a6cb
#
_entry.id   b2e918261e887b36e31253f012f9a6cb
#
_cell.length_a   1.000
_cell.length_b   1.000
_cell.length_c   1.000
_cell.angle_alpha   90.00
_cell.angle_beta   90.00
_cell.angle_gamma   90.00
#
_symmetry.space_group_name_H-M   'P 1'
#
loop_
_entity.id
_entity.type
_entity.pdbx_description
1 polymer ?
#
loop_
_entity_poly.entity_id
_entity_poly.type
_entity_poly.pdbx_seq_one_letter_code
_entity_poly.pdbx_strand_id
1 'polypeptide(L)'
;CLTMPFWRKKPTLEDQVIELKISARTLNSQYKKCEAESKKYERMVKQEIAKGNQETAMMYANSSIRMKSQGKQFMLLGSQLEAAAMNLQSVHNMSTVSDAMANSVAAIKSAATSLDISRMYKVMEQFKQACEDSQVQTAQFPNAIGQQSVEDSEEAKNLYDKLAMEEGNRVGGKAEQTPLGVPTDPNATALPAGNDLMSRLNNL
;
A
#
# COMPACT_ATOMS: atom_id res chain seq x y z
N CYS A 1 44.50 4.01 28.09
CA CYS A 1 43.31 3.59 27.35
C CYS A 1 43.73 3.20 25.94
N LEU A 2 43.90 1.90 25.67
CA LEU A 2 44.23 1.35 24.36
C LEU A 2 42.94 1.16 23.58
N THR A 3 42.65 2.08 22.65
CA THR A 3 41.67 1.85 21.61
C THR A 3 42.29 0.89 20.61
N MET A 4 41.97 -0.39 20.71
CA MET A 4 42.27 -1.37 19.69
C MET A 4 41.63 -0.92 18.37
N PRO A 5 42.38 -0.72 17.27
CA PRO A 5 41.77 -0.53 15.96
C PRO A 5 41.10 -1.85 15.57
N PHE A 6 39.77 -1.91 15.68
CA PHE A 6 38.99 -3.01 15.15
C PHE A 6 39.19 -3.01 13.63
N TRP A 7 40.07 -3.86 13.16
CA TRP A 7 40.31 -4.11 11.73
C TRP A 7 39.02 -4.65 11.12
N ARG A 8 38.17 -3.73 10.62
CA ARG A 8 37.02 -4.12 9.80
C ARG A 8 37.57 -4.82 8.55
N LYS A 9 37.51 -6.14 8.52
CA LYS A 9 37.68 -6.90 7.29
C LYS A 9 36.78 -6.28 6.24
N LYS A 10 37.30 -6.03 5.01
CA LYS A 10 36.45 -5.59 3.91
C LYS A 10 35.30 -6.58 3.75
N PRO A 11 34.06 -6.11 3.61
CA PRO A 11 32.90 -6.99 3.46
C PRO A 11 33.11 -7.90 2.23
N THR A 12 32.93 -9.16 2.42
CA THR A 12 33.02 -10.15 1.33
C THR A 12 31.78 -10.03 0.42
N LEU A 13 31.84 -10.58 -0.77
CA LEU A 13 30.67 -10.66 -1.66
C LEU A 13 29.51 -11.39 -0.98
N GLU A 14 29.79 -12.42 -0.24
CA GLU A 14 28.79 -13.18 0.53
C GLU A 14 28.12 -12.30 1.60
N ASP A 15 28.91 -11.50 2.34
CA ASP A 15 28.38 -10.56 3.32
C ASP A 15 27.43 -9.55 2.67
N GLN A 16 27.75 -9.06 1.46
CA GLN A 16 26.91 -8.14 0.73
C GLN A 16 25.61 -8.78 0.24
N VAL A 17 25.67 -10.00 -0.28
CA VAL A 17 24.46 -10.76 -0.65
C VAL A 17 23.53 -10.96 0.56
N ILE A 18 24.12 -11.30 1.72
CA ILE A 18 23.36 -11.47 2.96
C ILE A 18 22.69 -10.14 3.37
N GLU A 19 23.42 -9.02 3.34
CA GLU A 19 22.90 -7.71 3.69
C GLU A 19 21.75 -7.26 2.77
N LEU A 20 21.87 -7.52 1.46
CA LEU A 20 20.79 -7.23 0.51
C LEU A 20 19.56 -8.10 0.80
N LYS A 21 19.73 -9.39 1.08
CA LYS A 21 18.62 -10.29 1.46
C LYS A 21 17.93 -9.86 2.77
N ILE A 22 18.70 -9.41 3.76
CA ILE A 22 18.15 -8.90 5.03
C ILE A 22 17.35 -7.62 4.77
N SER A 23 17.89 -6.69 3.96
CA SER A 23 17.21 -5.45 3.59
C SER A 23 15.91 -5.73 2.82
N ALA A 24 15.91 -6.67 1.87
CA ALA A 24 14.73 -7.11 1.14
C ALA A 24 13.64 -7.68 2.09
N ARG A 25 14.04 -8.51 3.05
CA ARG A 25 13.11 -9.06 4.08
C ARG A 25 12.53 -7.96 4.96
N THR A 26 13.32 -6.95 5.31
CA THR A 26 12.85 -5.78 6.08
C THR A 26 11.76 -5.04 5.32
N LEU A 27 11.96 -4.76 4.03
CA LEU A 27 10.97 -4.11 3.17
C LEU A 27 9.71 -4.96 2.98
N ASN A 28 9.85 -6.25 2.78
CA ASN A 28 8.71 -7.17 2.72
C ASN A 28 7.89 -7.19 4.03
N SER A 29 8.56 -7.06 5.17
CA SER A 29 7.88 -6.92 6.46
C SER A 29 7.10 -5.60 6.54
N GLN A 30 7.66 -4.50 6.04
CA GLN A 30 6.99 -3.19 6.01
C GLN A 30 5.81 -3.20 5.03
N TYR A 31 5.95 -3.83 3.87
CA TYR A 31 4.82 -4.05 2.96
C TYR A 31 3.62 -4.70 3.67
N LYS A 32 3.87 -5.80 4.40
CA LYS A 32 2.80 -6.50 5.16
C LYS A 32 2.16 -5.61 6.23
N LYS A 33 2.95 -4.75 6.90
CA LYS A 33 2.41 -3.79 7.88
C LYS A 33 1.52 -2.75 7.19
N CYS A 34 1.97 -2.16 6.07
CA CYS A 34 1.18 -1.21 5.30
C CYS A 34 -0.14 -1.84 4.81
N GLU A 35 -0.11 -3.10 4.36
CA GLU A 35 -1.31 -3.84 3.97
C GLU A 35 -2.29 -4.04 5.14
N ALA A 36 -1.79 -4.39 6.31
CA ALA A 36 -2.61 -4.55 7.51
C ALA A 36 -3.23 -3.23 7.96
N GLU A 37 -2.46 -2.13 7.91
CA GLU A 37 -2.96 -0.79 8.23
C GLU A 37 -3.98 -0.31 7.21
N SER A 38 -3.77 -0.54 5.92
CA SER A 38 -4.75 -0.23 4.89
C SER A 38 -6.09 -0.93 5.15
N LYS A 39 -6.07 -2.23 5.45
CA LYS A 39 -7.28 -3.00 5.83
C LYS A 39 -7.93 -2.48 7.11
N LYS A 40 -7.16 -1.93 8.05
CA LYS A 40 -7.69 -1.27 9.24
C LYS A 40 -8.43 0.00 8.85
N TYR A 41 -7.85 0.86 8.01
CA TYR A 41 -8.51 2.06 7.51
C TYR A 41 -9.79 1.74 6.72
N GLU A 42 -9.81 0.70 5.88
CA GLU A 42 -11.03 0.26 5.19
C GLU A 42 -12.16 -0.09 6.15
N ARG A 43 -11.84 -0.74 7.27
CA ARG A 43 -12.84 -1.02 8.33
C ARG A 43 -13.36 0.27 8.98
N MET A 44 -12.46 1.25 9.20
CA MET A 44 -12.86 2.56 9.73
C MET A 44 -13.75 3.33 8.74
N VAL A 45 -13.47 3.25 7.43
CA VAL A 45 -14.34 3.81 6.38
C VAL A 45 -15.75 3.26 6.52
N LYS A 46 -15.91 1.92 6.60
CA LYS A 46 -17.23 1.28 6.75
C LYS A 46 -17.95 1.74 8.02
N GLN A 47 -17.23 1.87 9.12
CA GLN A 47 -17.82 2.35 10.39
C GLN A 47 -18.32 3.79 10.30
N GLU A 48 -17.58 4.68 9.65
CA GLU A 48 -17.98 6.09 9.51
C GLU A 48 -19.11 6.25 8.48
N ILE A 49 -19.14 5.45 7.42
CA ILE A 49 -20.29 5.38 6.50
C ILE A 49 -21.57 4.98 7.26
N ALA A 50 -21.50 3.95 8.11
CA ALA A 50 -22.64 3.49 8.91
C ALA A 50 -23.14 4.56 9.91
N LYS A 51 -22.27 5.49 10.34
CA LYS A 51 -22.63 6.63 11.20
C LYS A 51 -23.11 7.87 10.40
N GLY A 52 -23.03 7.83 9.07
CA GLY A 52 -23.36 8.99 8.21
C GLY A 52 -22.25 10.03 8.10
N ASN A 53 -21.04 9.77 8.59
CA ASN A 53 -19.91 10.70 8.61
C ASN A 53 -19.09 10.62 7.33
N GLN A 54 -19.61 11.14 6.22
CA GLN A 54 -18.99 11.04 4.90
C GLN A 54 -17.59 11.66 4.83
N GLU A 55 -17.38 12.82 5.44
CA GLU A 55 -16.08 13.51 5.43
C GLU A 55 -15.00 12.68 6.11
N THR A 56 -15.26 12.17 7.30
CA THR A 56 -14.34 11.30 8.05
C THR A 56 -14.09 9.98 7.32
N ALA A 57 -15.12 9.40 6.71
CA ALA A 57 -14.96 8.19 5.89
C ALA A 57 -14.03 8.43 4.71
N MET A 58 -14.15 9.57 4.02
CA MET A 58 -13.25 9.95 2.92
C MET A 58 -11.81 10.17 3.40
N MET A 59 -11.59 10.76 4.58
CA MET A 59 -10.26 10.88 5.20
C MET A 59 -9.62 9.50 5.42
N TYR A 60 -10.38 8.53 5.93
CA TYR A 60 -9.87 7.16 6.11
C TYR A 60 -9.66 6.44 4.79
N ALA A 61 -10.48 6.68 3.76
CA ALA A 61 -10.27 6.15 2.41
C ALA A 61 -8.95 6.64 1.82
N ASN A 62 -8.67 7.94 1.90
CA ASN A 62 -7.38 8.52 1.49
C ASN A 62 -6.21 7.90 2.25
N SER A 63 -6.34 7.69 3.56
CA SER A 63 -5.31 7.05 4.38
C SER A 63 -5.07 5.60 3.97
N SER A 64 -6.12 4.85 3.64
CA SER A 64 -6.03 3.47 3.15
C SER A 64 -5.26 3.39 1.84
N ILE A 65 -5.60 4.23 0.86
CA ILE A 65 -4.93 4.28 -0.45
C ILE A 65 -3.46 4.68 -0.30
N ARG A 66 -3.17 5.68 0.54
CA ARG A 66 -1.79 6.08 0.84
C ARG A 66 -0.97 4.93 1.43
N MET A 67 -1.55 4.13 2.34
CA MET A 67 -0.86 2.94 2.89
C MET A 67 -0.65 1.87 1.80
N LYS A 68 -1.61 1.66 0.89
CA LYS A 68 -1.46 0.75 -0.24
C LYS A 68 -0.34 1.18 -1.19
N SER A 69 -0.31 2.45 -1.55
CA SER A 69 0.72 3.04 -2.40
C SER A 69 2.12 2.87 -1.79
N GLN A 70 2.28 3.24 -0.53
CA GLN A 70 3.54 3.05 0.19
C GLN A 70 3.93 1.56 0.29
N GLY A 71 2.97 0.68 0.53
CA GLY A 71 3.20 -0.76 0.53
C GLY A 71 3.71 -1.27 -0.82
N LYS A 72 3.10 -0.85 -1.93
CA LYS A 72 3.57 -1.20 -3.30
C LYS A 72 5.03 -0.78 -3.52
N GLN A 73 5.43 0.40 -3.03
CA GLN A 73 6.81 0.89 -3.13
C GLN A 73 7.78 -0.01 -2.34
N PHE A 74 7.42 -0.40 -1.12
CA PHE A 74 8.25 -1.33 -0.33
C PHE A 74 8.36 -2.71 -0.98
N MET A 75 7.28 -3.22 -1.55
CA MET A 75 7.28 -4.48 -2.28
C MET A 75 8.20 -4.42 -3.50
N LEU A 76 8.11 -3.36 -4.30
CA LEU A 76 8.94 -3.18 -5.49
C LEU A 76 10.42 -3.08 -5.13
N LEU A 77 10.77 -2.24 -4.14
CA LEU A 77 12.15 -2.12 -3.65
C LEU A 77 12.68 -3.45 -3.08
N GLY A 78 11.84 -4.16 -2.32
CA GLY A 78 12.20 -5.48 -1.80
C GLY A 78 12.53 -6.48 -2.91
N SER A 79 11.71 -6.52 -3.97
CA SER A 79 11.95 -7.37 -5.14
C SER A 79 13.23 -6.99 -5.89
N GLN A 80 13.50 -5.69 -6.05
CA GLN A 80 14.74 -5.20 -6.67
C GLN A 80 15.98 -5.61 -5.87
N LEU A 81 15.93 -5.52 -4.54
CA LEU A 81 17.04 -5.95 -3.68
C LEU A 81 17.26 -7.45 -3.74
N GLU A 82 16.19 -8.23 -3.85
CA GLU A 82 16.27 -9.68 -3.99
C GLU A 82 16.89 -10.07 -5.33
N ALA A 83 16.50 -9.42 -6.43
CA ALA A 83 17.10 -9.58 -7.74
C ALA A 83 18.59 -9.18 -7.73
N ALA A 84 18.95 -8.07 -7.09
CA ALA A 84 20.31 -7.62 -6.91
C ALA A 84 21.15 -8.66 -6.15
N ALA A 85 20.60 -9.23 -5.07
CA ALA A 85 21.28 -10.29 -4.30
C ALA A 85 21.51 -11.56 -5.11
N MET A 86 20.52 -11.95 -5.97
CA MET A 86 20.67 -13.10 -6.87
C MET A 86 21.72 -12.86 -7.95
N ASN A 87 21.73 -11.67 -8.55
CA ASN A 87 22.71 -11.29 -9.56
C ASN A 87 24.14 -11.33 -8.98
N LEU A 88 24.36 -10.78 -7.78
CA LEU A 88 25.65 -10.86 -7.09
C LEU A 88 26.05 -12.29 -6.75
N GLN A 89 25.09 -13.13 -6.38
CA GLN A 89 25.35 -14.54 -6.07
C GLN A 89 25.79 -15.35 -7.31
N SER A 90 25.32 -14.96 -8.51
CA SER A 90 25.66 -15.64 -9.77
C SER A 90 27.06 -15.30 -10.28
N VAL A 91 27.67 -14.23 -9.78
CA VAL A 91 29.02 -13.79 -10.17
C VAL A 91 30.07 -14.58 -9.40
N HIS A 92 30.34 -15.81 -9.86
CA HIS A 92 31.22 -16.78 -9.19
C HIS A 92 32.72 -16.40 -9.21
N ASN A 93 33.13 -15.39 -9.98
CA ASN A 93 34.56 -15.12 -10.24
C ASN A 93 35.03 -13.71 -9.88
N MET A 94 34.25 -12.92 -9.14
CA MET A 94 34.70 -11.59 -8.72
C MET A 94 35.51 -11.67 -7.42
N SER A 95 36.80 -11.78 -7.52
CA SER A 95 37.71 -11.75 -6.36
C SER A 95 37.84 -10.39 -5.70
N THR A 96 37.31 -9.33 -6.31
CA THR A 96 37.34 -7.96 -5.77
C THR A 96 35.99 -7.29 -5.95
N VAL A 97 35.23 -7.23 -4.86
CA VAL A 97 34.08 -6.32 -4.77
C VAL A 97 34.62 -4.91 -4.77
N SER A 98 34.16 -4.05 -5.68
CA SER A 98 34.57 -2.66 -5.69
C SER A 98 34.16 -1.98 -4.38
N ASP A 99 34.99 -1.08 -3.85
CA ASP A 99 34.67 -0.32 -2.64
C ASP A 99 33.38 0.50 -2.84
N ALA A 100 33.07 0.91 -4.08
CA ALA A 100 31.83 1.60 -4.44
C ALA A 100 30.59 0.70 -4.22
N MET A 101 30.66 -0.58 -4.61
CA MET A 101 29.58 -1.55 -4.39
C MET A 101 29.36 -1.83 -2.90
N ALA A 102 30.44 -2.02 -2.13
CA ALA A 102 30.37 -2.21 -0.69
C ALA A 102 29.73 -1.01 0.02
N ASN A 103 30.11 0.20 -0.35
CA ASN A 103 29.53 1.43 0.18
C ASN A 103 28.05 1.57 -0.18
N SER A 104 27.67 1.20 -1.40
CA SER A 104 26.25 1.23 -1.83
C SER A 104 25.41 0.23 -1.04
N VAL A 105 25.89 -0.99 -0.79
CA VAL A 105 25.18 -1.98 0.05
C VAL A 105 25.03 -1.49 1.49
N ALA A 106 26.05 -0.87 2.07
CA ALA A 106 25.98 -0.28 3.41
C ALA A 106 24.95 0.87 3.46
N ALA A 107 24.89 1.69 2.41
CA ALA A 107 23.91 2.76 2.29
C ALA A 107 22.47 2.22 2.09
N ILE A 108 22.29 1.15 1.31
CA ILE A 108 21.01 0.44 1.17
C ILE A 108 20.53 -0.07 2.54
N LYS A 109 21.41 -0.72 3.30
CA LYS A 109 21.08 -1.20 4.65
C LYS A 109 20.63 -0.05 5.55
N SER A 110 21.34 1.06 5.55
CA SER A 110 20.98 2.27 6.32
C SER A 110 19.63 2.82 5.91
N ALA A 111 19.37 2.96 4.60
CA ALA A 111 18.10 3.46 4.07
C ALA A 111 16.94 2.50 4.35
N ALA A 112 17.15 1.18 4.26
CA ALA A 112 16.15 0.18 4.61
C ALA A 112 15.79 0.21 6.09
N THR A 113 16.77 0.45 6.97
CA THR A 113 16.55 0.54 8.41
C THR A 113 15.77 1.81 8.78
N SER A 114 16.07 2.94 8.12
CA SER A 114 15.36 4.21 8.33
C SER A 114 14.03 4.31 7.60
N LEU A 115 13.71 3.35 6.73
CA LEU A 115 12.51 3.32 5.86
C LEU A 115 12.39 4.57 4.97
N ASP A 116 13.52 5.17 4.60
CA ASP A 116 13.59 6.33 3.71
C ASP A 116 13.53 5.87 2.25
N ILE A 117 12.33 5.89 1.68
CA ILE A 117 12.05 5.43 0.32
C ILE A 117 12.82 6.27 -0.71
N SER A 118 12.89 7.61 -0.54
CA SER A 118 13.60 8.49 -1.47
C SER A 118 15.10 8.21 -1.48
N ARG A 119 15.68 8.03 -0.31
CA ARG A 119 17.08 7.65 -0.17
C ARG A 119 17.36 6.28 -0.75
N MET A 120 16.43 5.33 -0.55
CA MET A 120 16.53 3.98 -1.06
C MET A 120 16.66 3.97 -2.59
N TYR A 121 15.81 4.72 -3.30
CA TYR A 121 15.88 4.83 -4.76
C TYR A 121 17.22 5.40 -5.23
N LYS A 122 17.71 6.47 -4.61
CA LYS A 122 19.02 7.06 -4.96
C LYS A 122 20.16 6.07 -4.78
N VAL A 123 20.15 5.33 -3.69
CA VAL A 123 21.22 4.35 -3.40
C VAL A 123 21.11 3.12 -4.30
N MET A 124 19.90 2.71 -4.70
CA MET A 124 19.69 1.66 -5.68
C MET A 124 20.25 2.05 -7.06
N GLU A 125 20.08 3.30 -7.47
CA GLU A 125 20.68 3.79 -8.71
C GLU A 125 22.21 3.79 -8.65
N GLN A 126 22.80 4.24 -7.54
CA GLN A 126 24.24 4.17 -7.33
C GLN A 126 24.76 2.72 -7.31
N PHE A 127 24.00 1.81 -6.71
CA PHE A 127 24.34 0.39 -6.71
C PHE A 127 24.30 -0.19 -8.12
N LYS A 128 23.26 0.13 -8.90
CA LYS A 128 23.14 -0.27 -10.31
C LYS A 128 24.35 0.19 -11.11
N GLN A 129 24.73 1.46 -10.98
CA GLN A 129 25.88 2.02 -11.64
C GLN A 129 27.20 1.33 -11.23
N ALA A 130 27.38 1.04 -9.95
CA ALA A 130 28.53 0.29 -9.46
C ALA A 130 28.58 -1.16 -9.98
N CYS A 131 27.42 -1.79 -10.21
CA CYS A 131 27.33 -3.10 -10.85
C CYS A 131 27.70 -3.02 -12.33
N GLU A 132 27.23 -2.02 -13.07
CA GLU A 132 27.53 -1.79 -14.48
C GLU A 132 29.04 -1.55 -14.67
N ASP A 133 29.65 -0.71 -13.85
CA ASP A 133 31.09 -0.44 -13.85
C ASP A 133 31.93 -1.70 -13.56
N SER A 134 31.34 -2.62 -12.80
CA SER A 134 31.98 -3.90 -12.45
C SER A 134 31.61 -5.04 -13.40
N GLN A 135 31.00 -4.77 -14.57
CA GLN A 135 30.55 -5.74 -15.57
C GLN A 135 29.55 -6.81 -15.01
N VAL A 136 28.86 -6.51 -13.92
CA VAL A 136 27.78 -7.34 -13.40
C VAL A 136 26.51 -7.07 -14.21
N GLN A 137 25.93 -8.12 -14.81
CA GLN A 137 24.70 -7.96 -15.58
C GLN A 137 23.54 -7.51 -14.68
N THR A 138 23.00 -6.31 -14.97
CA THR A 138 21.90 -5.70 -14.24
C THR A 138 20.56 -5.80 -14.99
N ALA A 139 20.44 -6.75 -15.90
CA ALA A 139 19.35 -6.84 -16.89
C ALA A 139 17.91 -6.87 -16.31
N GLN A 140 17.70 -6.88 -15.00
CA GLN A 140 16.38 -7.00 -14.38
C GLN A 140 16.04 -5.92 -13.34
N PHE A 141 16.64 -4.73 -13.43
CA PHE A 141 16.18 -3.61 -12.61
C PHE A 141 15.04 -2.87 -13.34
N PRO A 142 13.77 -3.07 -12.97
CA PRO A 142 12.69 -2.31 -13.58
C PRO A 142 12.83 -0.83 -13.21
N ASN A 143 12.87 0.02 -14.23
CA ASN A 143 12.79 1.47 -14.08
C ASN A 143 11.36 1.85 -13.69
N ALA A 144 11.03 1.80 -12.43
CA ALA A 144 9.72 2.17 -11.95
C ALA A 144 9.82 3.23 -10.85
N ILE A 145 10.10 4.46 -11.27
CA ILE A 145 9.76 5.65 -10.50
C ILE A 145 8.81 6.46 -11.38
N GLY A 146 7.51 6.26 -11.23
CA GLY A 146 6.46 6.99 -11.92
C GLY A 146 5.45 7.54 -10.92
N GLN A 147 5.37 8.86 -10.83
CA GLN A 147 4.18 9.69 -10.59
C GLN A 147 2.99 8.97 -9.92
N GLN A 148 2.89 9.03 -8.60
CA GLN A 148 1.85 8.33 -7.85
C GLN A 148 0.90 9.25 -7.06
N SER A 149 1.02 10.57 -7.16
CA SER A 149 0.26 11.48 -6.30
C SER A 149 -1.13 11.88 -6.82
N VAL A 150 -1.38 11.75 -8.13
CA VAL A 150 -2.69 12.11 -8.74
C VAL A 150 -3.63 10.91 -8.76
N GLU A 151 -3.10 9.71 -8.99
CA GLU A 151 -3.86 8.46 -8.98
C GLU A 151 -4.43 8.12 -7.59
N ASP A 152 -3.72 8.45 -6.51
CA ASP A 152 -4.14 8.15 -5.14
C ASP A 152 -5.48 8.82 -4.75
N SER A 153 -5.80 10.01 -5.28
CA SER A 153 -7.04 10.72 -4.98
C SER A 153 -8.27 10.12 -5.67
N GLU A 154 -8.13 9.66 -6.91
CA GLU A 154 -9.22 8.97 -7.62
C GLU A 154 -9.44 7.55 -7.07
N GLU A 155 -8.35 6.83 -6.76
CA GLU A 155 -8.44 5.52 -6.11
C GLU A 155 -9.15 5.61 -4.74
N ALA A 156 -8.96 6.70 -3.98
CA ALA A 156 -9.63 6.90 -2.71
C ALA A 156 -11.13 7.11 -2.86
N LYS A 157 -11.58 7.87 -3.88
CA LYS A 157 -13.00 8.02 -4.20
C LYS A 157 -13.62 6.70 -4.60
N ASN A 158 -12.97 5.97 -5.51
CA ASN A 158 -13.42 4.67 -5.96
C ASN A 158 -13.51 3.65 -4.81
N LEU A 159 -12.57 3.69 -3.87
CA LEU A 159 -12.61 2.86 -2.66
C LEU A 159 -13.81 3.25 -1.77
N TYR A 160 -14.02 4.55 -1.55
CA TYR A 160 -15.16 5.04 -0.77
C TYR A 160 -16.48 4.58 -1.38
N ASP A 161 -16.69 4.81 -2.68
CA ASP A 161 -17.91 4.46 -3.39
C ASP A 161 -18.19 2.95 -3.34
N LYS A 162 -17.15 2.12 -3.52
CA LYS A 162 -17.26 0.68 -3.38
C LYS A 162 -17.70 0.25 -1.99
N LEU A 163 -17.08 0.81 -0.94
CA LEU A 163 -17.40 0.48 0.44
C LEU A 163 -18.78 1.01 0.85
N ALA A 164 -19.21 2.16 0.32
CA ALA A 164 -20.55 2.71 0.50
C ALA A 164 -21.63 1.81 -0.15
N MET A 165 -21.38 1.30 -1.35
CA MET A 165 -22.26 0.31 -1.99
C MET A 165 -22.37 -0.98 -1.18
N GLU A 166 -21.24 -1.51 -0.68
CA GLU A 166 -21.24 -2.71 0.16
C GLU A 166 -22.06 -2.52 1.46
N GLU A 167 -21.91 -1.39 2.12
CA GLU A 167 -22.70 -1.08 3.35
C GLU A 167 -24.16 -0.78 3.04
N GLY A 168 -24.46 -0.09 1.92
CA GLY A 168 -25.83 0.14 1.45
C GLY A 168 -26.58 -1.16 1.18
N ASN A 169 -25.96 -2.11 0.49
CA ASN A 169 -26.53 -3.45 0.26
C ASN A 169 -26.70 -4.25 1.56
N ARG A 170 -25.81 -4.07 2.52
CA ARG A 170 -25.87 -4.77 3.82
C ARG A 170 -26.98 -4.23 4.72
N VAL A 171 -27.25 -2.92 4.66
CA VAL A 171 -28.35 -2.29 5.39
C VAL A 171 -29.69 -2.59 4.70
N GLY A 172 -29.76 -2.52 3.37
CA GLY A 172 -30.95 -2.86 2.58
C GLY A 172 -31.38 -4.32 2.74
N GLY A 173 -30.42 -5.26 2.71
CA GLY A 173 -30.70 -6.69 2.92
C GLY A 173 -31.18 -7.04 4.36
N LYS A 174 -30.92 -6.20 5.36
CA LYS A 174 -31.48 -6.35 6.70
C LYS A 174 -32.90 -5.80 6.84
N ALA A 175 -33.27 -4.81 6.01
CA ALA A 175 -34.62 -4.23 6.03
C ALA A 175 -35.68 -5.17 5.44
N GLU A 176 -35.30 -6.15 4.63
CA GLU A 176 -36.23 -7.06 3.94
C GLU A 176 -36.65 -8.29 4.78
N GLN A 177 -36.18 -8.42 6.02
CA GLN A 177 -36.53 -9.55 6.92
C GLN A 177 -37.32 -9.17 8.18
N THR A 178 -37.97 -8.02 8.19
CA THR A 178 -39.04 -7.78 9.21
C THR A 178 -40.39 -8.00 8.55
N PRO A 179 -41.10 -9.09 8.88
CA PRO A 179 -42.49 -9.20 8.49
C PRO A 179 -43.26 -8.17 9.35
N LEU A 180 -43.61 -7.05 8.74
CA LEU A 180 -44.67 -6.18 9.27
C LEU A 180 -45.95 -6.99 9.23
N GLY A 181 -46.24 -7.67 10.34
CA GLY A 181 -47.58 -8.16 10.62
C GLY A 181 -48.50 -6.96 10.73
N VAL A 182 -49.20 -6.69 9.63
CA VAL A 182 -50.32 -5.74 9.63
C VAL A 182 -51.41 -6.38 10.50
N PRO A 183 -51.84 -5.74 11.59
CA PRO A 183 -53.08 -6.15 12.23
C PRO A 183 -54.21 -5.84 11.25
N THR A 184 -54.84 -6.85 10.72
CA THR A 184 -56.09 -6.73 9.95
C THR A 184 -57.21 -6.39 10.93
N ASP A 185 -57.49 -5.11 11.02
CA ASP A 185 -58.71 -4.63 11.70
C ASP A 185 -59.86 -4.74 10.69
N PRO A 186 -60.91 -5.52 10.91
CA PRO A 186 -61.95 -5.78 9.91
C PRO A 186 -62.92 -4.62 9.69
N ASN A 187 -62.67 -3.43 10.24
CA ASN A 187 -63.58 -2.32 10.17
C ASN A 187 -62.98 -0.98 9.66
N ALA A 188 -61.92 -1.00 8.84
CA ALA A 188 -61.36 0.18 8.20
C ALA A 188 -62.07 0.43 6.85
N THR A 189 -62.97 1.40 6.85
CA THR A 189 -63.64 1.98 5.66
C THR A 189 -62.58 2.45 4.67
N ALA A 190 -62.71 1.99 3.42
CA ALA A 190 -61.81 2.30 2.31
C ALA A 190 -61.69 3.82 2.10
N LEU A 191 -60.46 4.33 2.17
CA LEU A 191 -60.10 5.70 1.72
C LEU A 191 -59.99 5.70 0.18
N PRO A 192 -60.54 6.71 -0.52
CA PRO A 192 -60.55 6.74 -1.97
C PRO A 192 -59.16 6.96 -2.56
N ALA A 193 -58.94 6.31 -3.70
CA ALA A 193 -57.70 6.29 -4.47
C ALA A 193 -57.17 7.71 -4.83
N GLY A 194 -55.85 7.84 -4.79
CA GLY A 194 -55.09 9.08 -4.89
C GLY A 194 -55.11 9.86 -6.22
N ASN A 195 -56.27 10.15 -6.82
CA ASN A 195 -56.40 11.01 -7.99
C ASN A 195 -56.87 12.44 -7.65
N ASP A 196 -57.12 12.76 -6.37
CA ASP A 196 -57.69 14.04 -5.99
C ASP A 196 -56.63 15.14 -5.68
N LEU A 197 -55.39 14.77 -5.51
CA LEU A 197 -54.30 15.75 -5.24
C LEU A 197 -53.87 16.54 -6.49
N MET A 198 -53.94 15.93 -7.68
CA MET A 198 -53.59 16.59 -8.93
C MET A 198 -54.67 17.57 -9.38
N SER A 199 -55.94 17.33 -9.04
CA SER A 199 -57.06 18.23 -9.36
C SER A 199 -57.05 19.50 -8.52
N ARG A 200 -56.48 19.46 -7.31
CA ARG A 200 -56.42 20.63 -6.40
C ARG A 200 -55.24 21.57 -6.71
N LEU A 201 -54.22 21.07 -7.41
CA LEU A 201 -53.06 21.88 -7.78
C LEU A 201 -53.29 22.74 -9.04
N ASN A 202 -54.29 22.40 -9.87
CA ASN A 202 -54.60 23.13 -11.09
C ASN A 202 -55.62 24.26 -10.93
N ASN A 203 -56.06 24.56 -9.70
CA ASN A 203 -57.04 25.59 -9.39
C ASN A 203 -56.52 26.65 -8.40
N LEU A 204 -55.20 26.83 -8.33
CA LEU A 204 -54.49 27.96 -7.73
C LEU A 204 -53.66 28.65 -8.80
#